data_84aedf19237bacc77eb62b86a087e430
#
_entry.id   84aedf19237bacc77eb62b86a087e430
#
_cell.length_a   1.000
_cell.length_b   1.000
_cell.length_c   1.000
_cell.angle_alpha   90.00
_cell.angle_beta   90.00
_cell.angle_gamma   90.00
#
_symmetry.space_group_name_H-M   'P 1'
#
loop_
_entity.id
_entity.type
_entity.pdbx_description
1 polymer ?
#
loop_
_entity_poly.entity_id
_entity_poly.type
_entity_poly.pdbx_seq_one_letter_code
_entity_poly.pdbx_strand_id
1 'polypeptide(L)'
;METPKHIVGVQNGWNLMSANYQSESDISVDEVHYAPLSYGENSLNLLDDVTNKNFVELGSGGSQNAIVLAKLGAKVTAVDFSPSQLSHAVSESVKQKTAIDFLQADIQNLTYFRDNAFDGIISVFALEFIEHLDVFFSECNRILKKKGQLILSTTHPLGAFEWDADTNTLNVTDYFNPPVEIWKEDDQEYFGVTYFRTVEELFTNVVDNGFTVKVLLEPKPLEFDKEHLSPYKGNYWTEFRDRLNSVPFAVVIKALKQ
;
A
#
# COMPACT_ATOMS: atom_id res chain seq x y z
N MET A 1 -8.40 22.30 13.21
CA MET A 1 -8.82 21.05 13.87
C MET A 1 -7.56 20.33 14.32
N GLU A 2 -7.52 19.80 15.54
CA GLU A 2 -6.39 18.96 15.97
C GLU A 2 -6.40 17.64 15.19
N THR A 3 -5.22 17.18 14.80
CA THR A 3 -5.06 15.86 14.17
C THR A 3 -5.47 14.77 15.16
N PRO A 4 -6.27 13.76 14.78
CA PRO A 4 -6.65 12.68 15.67
C PRO A 4 -5.45 11.94 16.23
N LYS A 5 -5.51 11.51 17.48
CA LYS A 5 -4.36 10.88 18.19
C LYS A 5 -3.84 9.63 17.48
N HIS A 6 -4.72 8.80 16.90
CA HIS A 6 -4.32 7.60 16.17
C HIS A 6 -3.51 7.93 14.92
N ILE A 7 -3.85 9.01 14.19
CA ILE A 7 -3.07 9.46 13.02
C ILE A 7 -1.68 9.92 13.45
N VAL A 8 -1.59 10.66 14.55
CA VAL A 8 -0.29 11.07 15.11
C VAL A 8 0.53 9.84 15.53
N GLY A 9 -0.10 8.84 16.12
CA GLY A 9 0.55 7.58 16.50
C GLY A 9 1.13 6.84 15.29
N VAL A 10 0.33 6.62 14.25
CA VAL A 10 0.77 5.95 13.01
C VAL A 10 1.89 6.73 12.32
N GLN A 11 1.79 8.07 12.26
CA GLN A 11 2.85 8.91 11.69
C GLN A 11 4.16 8.78 12.47
N ASN A 12 4.09 8.84 13.80
CA ASN A 12 5.27 8.70 14.64
C ASN A 12 5.91 7.31 14.49
N GLY A 13 5.09 6.27 14.43
CA GLY A 13 5.53 4.92 14.18
C GLY A 13 6.32 4.80 12.88
N TRP A 14 5.77 5.26 11.80
CA TRP A 14 6.45 5.24 10.51
C TRP A 14 7.68 6.14 10.48
N ASN A 15 7.71 7.27 11.21
CA ASN A 15 8.90 8.09 11.33
C ASN A 15 10.06 7.34 12.01
N LEU A 16 9.77 6.54 13.02
CA LEU A 16 10.78 5.77 13.75
C LEU A 16 11.24 4.53 12.96
N MET A 17 10.31 3.81 12.35
CA MET A 17 10.62 2.57 11.61
C MET A 17 11.22 2.79 10.22
N SER A 18 11.04 3.99 9.64
CA SER A 18 11.34 4.24 8.23
C SER A 18 12.72 3.73 7.80
N ALA A 19 13.79 4.08 8.52
CA ALA A 19 15.16 3.73 8.13
C ALA A 19 15.38 2.21 8.11
N ASN A 20 14.94 1.51 9.15
CA ASN A 20 15.08 0.05 9.26
C ASN A 20 14.23 -0.65 8.20
N TYR A 21 12.95 -0.28 8.07
CA TYR A 21 12.05 -0.87 7.10
C TYR A 21 12.58 -0.75 5.67
N GLN A 22 13.04 0.45 5.27
CA GLN A 22 13.56 0.67 3.91
C GLN A 22 14.83 -0.14 3.65
N SER A 23 15.75 -0.23 4.62
CA SER A 23 16.99 -0.99 4.46
C SER A 23 16.78 -2.51 4.48
N GLU A 24 15.86 -3.01 5.30
CA GLU A 24 15.64 -4.45 5.48
C GLU A 24 14.68 -5.03 4.43
N SER A 25 13.72 -4.24 3.95
CA SER A 25 12.82 -4.66 2.86
C SER A 25 13.49 -4.60 1.51
N ASP A 26 14.42 -3.66 1.29
CA ASP A 26 15.18 -3.45 0.05
C ASP A 26 14.30 -3.59 -1.19
N ILE A 27 13.25 -2.75 -1.26
CA ILE A 27 12.27 -2.82 -2.34
C ILE A 27 12.88 -2.21 -3.62
N SER A 28 12.92 -3.02 -4.70
CA SER A 28 13.44 -2.60 -6.00
C SER A 28 12.65 -1.46 -6.61
N VAL A 29 13.33 -0.62 -7.38
CA VAL A 29 12.75 0.42 -8.23
C VAL A 29 12.80 0.06 -9.72
N ASP A 30 12.83 -1.24 -10.05
CA ASP A 30 12.87 -1.74 -11.43
C ASP A 30 11.49 -2.08 -11.96
N GLU A 31 10.56 -2.42 -11.07
CA GLU A 31 9.16 -2.67 -11.40
C GLU A 31 8.23 -2.29 -10.24
N VAL A 32 6.95 -2.05 -10.54
CA VAL A 32 5.94 -1.80 -9.50
C VAL A 32 5.71 -3.07 -8.68
N HIS A 33 5.73 -2.91 -7.36
CA HIS A 33 5.46 -3.98 -6.40
C HIS A 33 4.03 -3.90 -5.86
N TYR A 34 3.48 -5.05 -5.46
CA TYR A 34 2.12 -5.13 -4.91
C TYR A 34 2.03 -5.94 -3.62
N ALA A 35 2.87 -6.95 -3.46
CA ALA A 35 2.88 -7.80 -2.27
C ALA A 35 4.29 -8.34 -1.97
N PRO A 36 4.64 -8.52 -0.68
CA PRO A 36 5.91 -9.12 -0.29
C PRO A 36 6.13 -10.49 -0.89
N LEU A 37 7.36 -10.79 -1.27
CA LEU A 37 7.83 -12.07 -1.80
C LEU A 37 7.06 -12.57 -3.04
N SER A 38 6.21 -11.75 -3.65
CA SER A 38 5.38 -12.08 -4.80
C SER A 38 5.96 -11.48 -6.10
N TYR A 39 5.33 -11.82 -7.23
CA TYR A 39 5.60 -11.15 -8.50
C TYR A 39 5.22 -9.66 -8.43
N GLY A 40 5.98 -8.82 -9.14
CA GLY A 40 5.64 -7.44 -9.43
C GLY A 40 4.93 -7.27 -10.77
N GLU A 41 4.94 -6.04 -11.28
CA GLU A 41 4.21 -5.62 -12.48
C GLU A 41 4.63 -6.37 -13.75
N ASN A 42 5.91 -6.69 -13.89
CA ASN A 42 6.42 -7.41 -15.07
C ASN A 42 5.71 -8.77 -15.32
N SER A 43 5.16 -9.35 -14.27
CA SER A 43 4.43 -10.62 -14.35
C SER A 43 2.92 -10.45 -14.16
N LEU A 44 2.48 -9.56 -13.28
CA LEU A 44 1.06 -9.36 -12.97
C LEU A 44 0.34 -8.51 -14.00
N ASN A 45 1.05 -7.59 -14.67
CA ASN A 45 0.53 -6.75 -15.75
C ASN A 45 -0.79 -6.05 -15.39
N LEU A 46 -0.79 -5.37 -14.24
CA LEU A 46 -1.97 -4.68 -13.73
C LEU A 46 -2.09 -3.24 -14.23
N LEU A 47 -0.98 -2.57 -14.56
CA LEU A 47 -0.99 -1.21 -15.08
C LEU A 47 -1.47 -1.17 -16.54
N ASP A 48 -2.34 -0.21 -16.86
CA ASP A 48 -2.49 0.22 -18.23
C ASP A 48 -1.32 1.15 -18.61
N ASP A 49 -1.22 1.56 -19.89
CA ASP A 49 -0.20 2.52 -20.33
C ASP A 49 -0.18 3.76 -19.41
N VAL A 50 0.98 4.12 -18.91
CA VAL A 50 1.20 5.25 -17.97
C VAL A 50 1.89 6.45 -18.61
N THR A 51 2.37 6.29 -19.85
CA THR A 51 3.20 7.28 -20.54
C THR A 51 2.49 8.63 -20.68
N ASN A 52 3.12 9.70 -20.23
CA ASN A 52 2.58 11.07 -20.21
C ASN A 52 1.29 11.27 -19.41
N LYS A 53 0.86 10.30 -18.60
CA LYS A 53 -0.31 10.38 -17.74
C LYS A 53 0.04 10.89 -16.34
N ASN A 54 -0.93 11.50 -15.67
CA ASN A 54 -0.80 11.97 -14.31
C ASN A 54 -1.18 10.85 -13.34
N PHE A 55 -0.25 10.46 -12.49
CA PHE A 55 -0.46 9.45 -11.46
C PHE A 55 -0.24 10.03 -10.06
N VAL A 56 -0.95 9.49 -9.10
CA VAL A 56 -0.66 9.73 -7.68
C VAL A 56 -0.47 8.40 -6.95
N GLU A 57 0.60 8.33 -6.15
CA GLU A 57 0.80 7.27 -5.17
C GLU A 57 0.35 7.78 -3.80
N LEU A 58 -0.62 7.10 -3.19
CA LEU A 58 -1.21 7.45 -1.90
C LEU A 58 -0.66 6.53 -0.81
N GLY A 59 -0.02 7.11 0.22
CA GLY A 59 0.76 6.37 1.21
C GLY A 59 2.04 5.81 0.60
N SER A 60 2.82 6.70 -0.01
CA SER A 60 3.92 6.29 -0.90
C SER A 60 5.14 5.72 -0.18
N GLY A 61 5.25 5.88 1.14
CA GLY A 61 6.41 5.44 1.89
C GLY A 61 7.72 5.89 1.26
N GLY A 62 8.62 4.96 0.93
CA GLY A 62 9.86 5.22 0.21
C GLY A 62 9.69 5.55 -1.28
N SER A 63 8.45 5.58 -1.77
CA SER A 63 8.05 5.95 -3.15
C SER A 63 8.67 5.09 -4.25
N GLN A 64 8.95 3.82 -3.98
CA GLN A 64 9.51 2.91 -4.98
C GLN A 64 8.61 2.80 -6.22
N ASN A 65 7.29 2.66 -6.02
CA ASN A 65 6.33 2.61 -7.13
C ASN A 65 6.23 3.92 -7.88
N ALA A 66 6.24 5.08 -7.19
CA ALA A 66 6.28 6.40 -7.84
C ALA A 66 7.53 6.56 -8.73
N ILE A 67 8.69 6.09 -8.26
CA ILE A 67 9.94 6.11 -9.02
C ILE A 67 9.81 5.25 -10.29
N VAL A 68 9.24 4.05 -10.18
CA VAL A 68 9.01 3.18 -11.33
C VAL A 68 8.05 3.83 -12.33
N LEU A 69 6.93 4.36 -11.86
CA LEU A 69 5.96 5.07 -12.71
C LEU A 69 6.61 6.25 -13.46
N ALA A 70 7.45 7.03 -12.76
CA ALA A 70 8.19 8.12 -13.39
C ALA A 70 9.19 7.63 -14.44
N LYS A 71 9.91 6.53 -14.20
CA LYS A 71 10.77 5.86 -15.18
C LYS A 71 10.00 5.39 -16.42
N LEU A 72 8.74 4.97 -16.23
CA LEU A 72 7.84 4.58 -17.33
C LEU A 72 7.21 5.78 -18.06
N GLY A 73 7.56 7.01 -17.68
CA GLY A 73 7.14 8.23 -18.34
C GLY A 73 5.85 8.86 -17.81
N ALA A 74 5.35 8.44 -16.65
CA ALA A 74 4.27 9.13 -15.97
C ALA A 74 4.73 10.45 -15.32
N LYS A 75 3.79 11.38 -15.13
CA LYS A 75 3.95 12.53 -14.23
C LYS A 75 3.40 12.12 -12.88
N VAL A 76 4.25 12.04 -11.87
CA VAL A 76 3.89 11.40 -10.61
C VAL A 76 3.90 12.39 -9.46
N THR A 77 2.84 12.33 -8.64
CA THR A 77 2.78 12.92 -7.31
C THR A 77 2.82 11.78 -6.29
N ALA A 78 3.72 11.86 -5.31
CA ALA A 78 3.82 10.91 -4.21
C ALA A 78 3.37 11.57 -2.91
N VAL A 79 2.42 10.96 -2.22
CA VAL A 79 1.83 11.50 -0.99
C VAL A 79 2.10 10.55 0.16
N ASP A 80 2.70 11.06 1.21
CA ASP A 80 2.84 10.35 2.48
C ASP A 80 2.77 11.35 3.65
N PHE A 81 2.31 10.90 4.80
CA PHE A 81 2.25 11.78 5.97
C PHE A 81 3.56 11.76 6.79
N SER A 82 4.41 10.74 6.61
CA SER A 82 5.69 10.59 7.31
C SER A 82 6.81 11.39 6.63
N PRO A 83 7.34 12.43 7.27
CA PRO A 83 8.49 13.18 6.74
C PRO A 83 9.75 12.30 6.63
N SER A 84 9.91 11.28 7.48
CA SER A 84 11.05 10.35 7.40
C SER A 84 10.97 9.49 6.14
N GLN A 85 9.79 8.97 5.80
CA GLN A 85 9.56 8.24 4.56
C GLN A 85 9.81 9.13 3.34
N LEU A 86 9.26 10.34 3.31
CA LEU A 86 9.48 11.28 2.21
C LEU A 86 10.94 11.70 2.06
N SER A 87 11.68 11.82 3.15
CA SER A 87 13.12 12.11 3.09
C SER A 87 13.89 10.99 2.39
N HIS A 88 13.56 9.73 2.67
CA HIS A 88 14.11 8.57 1.98
C HIS A 88 13.70 8.60 0.49
N ALA A 89 12.42 8.81 0.21
CA ALA A 89 11.86 8.87 -1.15
C ALA A 89 12.54 9.93 -2.02
N VAL A 90 12.73 11.14 -1.49
CA VAL A 90 13.46 12.22 -2.19
C VAL A 90 14.90 11.81 -2.49
N SER A 91 15.60 11.23 -1.50
CA SER A 91 16.98 10.77 -1.69
C SER A 91 17.08 9.71 -2.80
N GLU A 92 16.16 8.74 -2.79
CA GLU A 92 16.14 7.67 -3.79
C GLU A 92 15.75 8.20 -5.18
N SER A 93 14.75 9.10 -5.28
CA SER A 93 14.37 9.77 -6.53
C SER A 93 15.55 10.50 -7.20
N VAL A 94 16.37 11.20 -6.39
CA VAL A 94 17.59 11.86 -6.89
C VAL A 94 18.59 10.85 -7.44
N LYS A 95 18.85 9.75 -6.73
CA LYS A 95 19.74 8.67 -7.21
C LYS A 95 19.24 8.07 -8.53
N GLN A 96 17.94 7.87 -8.63
CA GLN A 96 17.29 7.28 -9.81
C GLN A 96 17.07 8.30 -10.94
N LYS A 97 17.38 9.60 -10.71
CA LYS A 97 17.21 10.70 -11.68
C LYS A 97 15.77 10.83 -12.19
N THR A 98 14.80 10.63 -11.30
CA THR A 98 13.37 10.78 -11.59
C THR A 98 12.84 12.12 -11.07
N ALA A 99 11.83 12.68 -11.76
CA ALA A 99 11.11 13.88 -11.33
C ALA A 99 9.76 13.47 -10.74
N ILE A 100 9.58 13.70 -9.44
CA ILE A 100 8.38 13.36 -8.69
C ILE A 100 8.01 14.57 -7.83
N ASP A 101 6.73 14.91 -7.79
CA ASP A 101 6.19 15.92 -6.88
C ASP A 101 5.86 15.23 -5.53
N PHE A 102 6.59 15.59 -4.47
CA PHE A 102 6.38 15.04 -3.14
C PHE A 102 5.47 15.94 -2.31
N LEU A 103 4.47 15.35 -1.67
CA LEU A 103 3.51 16.05 -0.82
C LEU A 103 3.39 15.36 0.54
N GLN A 104 3.71 16.08 1.63
CA GLN A 104 3.44 15.62 2.98
C GLN A 104 1.99 15.91 3.34
N ALA A 105 1.15 14.89 3.36
CA ALA A 105 -0.27 15.02 3.67
C ALA A 105 -0.89 13.71 4.14
N ASP A 106 -2.04 13.81 4.82
CA ASP A 106 -2.89 12.67 5.16
C ASP A 106 -3.72 12.27 3.93
N ILE A 107 -3.63 11.01 3.53
CA ILE A 107 -4.36 10.46 2.39
C ILE A 107 -5.85 10.26 2.64
N GLN A 108 -6.33 10.40 3.87
CA GLN A 108 -7.76 10.44 4.20
C GLN A 108 -8.41 11.78 3.82
N ASN A 109 -7.60 12.80 3.56
CA ASN A 109 -8.09 14.12 3.15
C ASN A 109 -7.40 14.56 1.85
N LEU A 110 -8.02 14.30 0.71
CA LEU A 110 -7.48 14.65 -0.61
C LEU A 110 -8.00 15.98 -1.17
N THR A 111 -8.58 16.84 -0.33
CA THR A 111 -9.21 18.13 -0.74
C THR A 111 -8.23 19.11 -1.40
N TYR A 112 -6.94 18.91 -1.24
CA TYR A 112 -5.90 19.69 -1.92
C TYR A 112 -5.74 19.33 -3.41
N PHE A 113 -6.31 18.21 -3.87
CA PHE A 113 -6.35 17.86 -5.28
C PHE A 113 -7.66 18.29 -5.93
N ARG A 114 -7.58 18.71 -7.20
CA ARG A 114 -8.75 19.04 -8.03
C ARG A 114 -9.48 17.79 -8.47
N ASP A 115 -10.76 17.92 -8.76
CA ASP A 115 -11.54 16.87 -9.40
C ASP A 115 -10.91 16.47 -10.74
N ASN A 116 -10.95 15.17 -11.04
CA ASN A 116 -10.47 14.61 -12.30
C ASN A 116 -9.03 15.03 -12.66
N ALA A 117 -8.14 15.12 -11.66
CA ALA A 117 -6.74 15.51 -11.84
C ALA A 117 -5.87 14.39 -12.38
N PHE A 118 -6.16 13.14 -12.00
CA PHE A 118 -5.27 11.99 -12.24
C PHE A 118 -5.86 10.97 -13.21
N ASP A 119 -4.99 10.36 -14.00
CA ASP A 119 -5.30 9.24 -14.88
C ASP A 119 -5.22 7.90 -14.12
N GLY A 120 -4.43 7.86 -13.03
CA GLY A 120 -4.28 6.69 -12.18
C GLY A 120 -3.92 7.02 -10.74
N ILE A 121 -4.40 6.15 -9.84
CA ILE A 121 -4.03 6.09 -8.43
C ILE A 121 -3.41 4.73 -8.17
N ILE A 122 -2.31 4.72 -7.42
CA ILE A 122 -1.75 3.52 -6.81
C ILE A 122 -1.63 3.73 -5.31
N SER A 123 -1.96 2.70 -4.51
CA SER A 123 -1.78 2.70 -3.06
C SER A 123 -1.44 1.27 -2.62
N VAL A 124 -0.29 1.10 -1.99
CA VAL A 124 0.22 -0.22 -1.59
C VAL A 124 0.58 -0.20 -0.11
N PHE A 125 -0.10 -1.02 0.67
CA PHE A 125 0.04 -1.13 2.13
C PHE A 125 -0.10 0.22 2.86
N ALA A 126 -1.20 0.93 2.56
CA ALA A 126 -1.59 2.16 3.24
C ALA A 126 -3.06 2.16 3.71
N LEU A 127 -3.93 1.35 3.07
CA LEU A 127 -5.35 1.29 3.42
C LEU A 127 -5.60 0.76 4.83
N GLU A 128 -4.73 -0.10 5.34
CA GLU A 128 -4.80 -0.65 6.68
C GLU A 128 -4.66 0.41 7.79
N PHE A 129 -4.18 1.60 7.46
CA PHE A 129 -4.09 2.73 8.40
C PHE A 129 -5.27 3.71 8.30
N ILE A 130 -6.23 3.43 7.41
CA ILE A 130 -7.40 4.29 7.15
C ILE A 130 -8.60 3.78 7.94
N GLU A 131 -9.21 4.63 8.76
CA GLU A 131 -10.41 4.28 9.52
C GLU A 131 -11.68 4.28 8.65
N HIS A 132 -11.83 5.27 7.77
CA HIS A 132 -13.04 5.51 6.97
C HIS A 132 -12.79 5.26 5.48
N LEU A 133 -12.98 4.00 5.05
CA LEU A 133 -12.74 3.60 3.66
C LEU A 133 -13.70 4.25 2.66
N ASP A 134 -14.95 4.46 3.04
CA ASP A 134 -15.96 5.11 2.22
C ASP A 134 -15.53 6.54 1.83
N VAL A 135 -15.02 7.32 2.78
CA VAL A 135 -14.47 8.65 2.54
C VAL A 135 -13.27 8.59 1.60
N PHE A 136 -12.34 7.67 1.88
CA PHE A 136 -11.15 7.48 1.05
C PHE A 136 -11.51 7.14 -0.41
N PHE A 137 -12.39 6.17 -0.63
CA PHE A 137 -12.78 5.76 -1.98
C PHE A 137 -13.60 6.83 -2.71
N SER A 138 -14.46 7.56 -1.99
CA SER A 138 -15.18 8.72 -2.54
C SER A 138 -14.21 9.80 -3.04
N GLU A 139 -13.17 10.11 -2.26
CA GLU A 139 -12.14 11.07 -2.65
C GLU A 139 -11.27 10.54 -3.81
N CYS A 140 -10.89 9.26 -3.79
CA CYS A 140 -10.22 8.62 -4.93
C CYS A 140 -11.05 8.74 -6.21
N ASN A 141 -12.36 8.48 -6.13
CA ASN A 141 -13.25 8.66 -7.26
C ASN A 141 -13.28 10.13 -7.72
N ARG A 142 -13.40 11.08 -6.79
CA ARG A 142 -13.42 12.51 -7.13
C ARG A 142 -12.19 12.96 -7.91
N ILE A 143 -10.99 12.58 -7.45
CA ILE A 143 -9.73 13.04 -8.06
C ILE A 143 -9.35 12.29 -9.34
N LEU A 144 -9.86 11.08 -9.55
CA LEU A 144 -9.63 10.33 -10.78
C LEU A 144 -10.47 10.86 -11.95
N LYS A 145 -9.89 10.86 -13.14
CA LYS A 145 -10.61 11.07 -14.39
C LYS A 145 -11.52 9.88 -14.69
N LYS A 146 -12.56 10.11 -15.49
CA LYS A 146 -13.42 9.03 -16.01
C LYS A 146 -12.55 7.98 -16.71
N LYS A 147 -12.79 6.69 -16.43
CA LYS A 147 -11.99 5.55 -16.86
C LYS A 147 -10.55 5.52 -16.29
N GLY A 148 -10.21 6.41 -15.35
CA GLY A 148 -8.95 6.36 -14.63
C GLY A 148 -8.82 5.06 -13.84
N GLN A 149 -7.59 4.56 -13.74
CA GLN A 149 -7.30 3.30 -13.05
C GLN A 149 -6.99 3.53 -11.58
N LEU A 150 -7.53 2.65 -10.74
CA LEU A 150 -7.23 2.55 -9.31
C LEU A 150 -6.59 1.19 -9.07
N ILE A 151 -5.38 1.17 -8.54
CA ILE A 151 -4.69 -0.05 -8.14
C ILE A 151 -4.36 0.06 -6.65
N LEU A 152 -4.84 -0.93 -5.90
CA LEU A 152 -4.71 -0.99 -4.46
C LEU A 152 -4.10 -2.32 -4.05
N SER A 153 -3.26 -2.28 -3.04
CA SER A 153 -2.85 -3.45 -2.27
C SER A 153 -2.94 -3.12 -0.79
N THR A 154 -3.51 -4.02 -0.02
CA THR A 154 -3.63 -3.89 1.44
C THR A 154 -3.47 -5.25 2.11
N THR A 155 -3.28 -5.25 3.42
CA THR A 155 -3.20 -6.48 4.20
C THR A 155 -4.49 -7.29 4.08
N HIS A 156 -4.33 -8.60 3.92
CA HIS A 156 -5.46 -9.53 3.93
C HIS A 156 -6.07 -9.64 5.35
N PRO A 157 -7.40 -9.76 5.52
CA PRO A 157 -8.04 -9.86 6.85
C PRO A 157 -7.51 -11.02 7.70
N LEU A 158 -6.99 -12.08 7.10
CA LEU A 158 -6.31 -13.15 7.84
C LEU A 158 -5.03 -12.68 8.54
N GLY A 159 -4.51 -11.51 8.19
CA GLY A 159 -3.38 -10.87 8.88
C GLY A 159 -3.68 -10.54 10.35
N ALA A 160 -4.96 -10.31 10.68
CA ALA A 160 -5.42 -9.98 12.05
C ALA A 160 -5.30 -11.13 13.06
N PHE A 161 -5.04 -12.36 12.61
CA PHE A 161 -5.12 -13.55 13.44
C PHE A 161 -3.75 -14.15 13.72
N GLU A 162 -3.63 -14.78 14.89
CA GLU A 162 -2.39 -15.34 15.37
C GLU A 162 -1.95 -16.55 14.54
N TRP A 163 -0.68 -16.56 14.16
CA TRP A 163 -0.02 -17.67 13.50
C TRP A 163 0.75 -18.50 14.52
N ASP A 164 0.43 -19.78 14.62
CA ASP A 164 1.19 -20.75 15.40
C ASP A 164 2.28 -21.38 14.50
N ALA A 165 3.52 -20.97 14.73
CA ALA A 165 4.66 -21.44 13.95
C ALA A 165 5.03 -22.91 14.24
N ASP A 166 4.69 -23.44 15.43
CA ASP A 166 4.99 -24.83 15.81
C ASP A 166 4.09 -25.81 15.06
N THR A 167 2.83 -25.43 14.85
CA THR A 167 1.83 -26.28 14.18
C THR A 167 1.58 -25.87 12.72
N ASN A 168 2.13 -24.73 12.27
CA ASN A 168 1.83 -24.11 10.98
C ASN A 168 0.33 -23.90 10.77
N THR A 169 -0.36 -23.36 11.76
CA THR A 169 -1.80 -23.10 11.70
C THR A 169 -2.15 -21.66 12.04
N LEU A 170 -3.22 -21.16 11.44
CA LEU A 170 -3.80 -19.86 11.74
C LEU A 170 -5.01 -20.03 12.67
N ASN A 171 -5.00 -19.36 13.81
CA ASN A 171 -6.11 -19.39 14.76
C ASN A 171 -7.11 -18.26 14.45
N VAL A 172 -8.09 -18.54 13.61
CA VAL A 172 -9.13 -17.56 13.24
C VAL A 172 -10.27 -17.61 14.26
N THR A 173 -10.45 -16.49 14.99
CA THR A 173 -11.50 -16.37 16.02
C THR A 173 -12.80 -15.79 15.47
N ASP A 174 -12.75 -14.65 14.79
CA ASP A 174 -13.90 -13.99 14.16
C ASP A 174 -13.48 -13.27 12.88
N TYR A 175 -13.62 -13.95 11.75
CA TYR A 175 -13.26 -13.40 10.44
C TYR A 175 -14.15 -12.22 10.02
N PHE A 176 -15.40 -12.23 10.41
CA PHE A 176 -16.36 -11.20 9.99
C PHE A 176 -16.23 -9.90 10.78
N ASN A 177 -15.58 -9.95 11.94
CA ASN A 177 -15.22 -8.80 12.75
C ASN A 177 -13.72 -8.88 13.10
N PRO A 178 -12.81 -8.67 12.14
CA PRO A 178 -11.38 -8.77 12.39
C PRO A 178 -10.97 -7.75 13.47
N PRO A 179 -10.12 -8.14 14.43
CA PRO A 179 -9.69 -7.22 15.46
C PRO A 179 -8.89 -6.06 14.88
N VAL A 180 -9.09 -4.88 15.45
CA VAL A 180 -8.18 -3.75 15.21
C VAL A 180 -6.90 -4.01 16.00
N GLU A 181 -5.77 -4.00 15.31
CA GLU A 181 -4.47 -4.16 15.95
C GLU A 181 -3.94 -2.80 16.40
N ILE A 182 -3.59 -2.70 17.68
CA ILE A 182 -2.90 -1.53 18.23
C ILE A 182 -1.48 -1.97 18.56
N TRP A 183 -0.51 -1.41 17.85
CA TRP A 183 0.89 -1.71 18.08
C TRP A 183 1.59 -0.54 18.76
N LYS A 184 2.48 -0.84 19.69
CA LYS A 184 3.17 0.14 20.53
C LYS A 184 4.54 -0.35 20.94
N GLU A 185 5.44 0.57 21.24
CA GLU A 185 6.67 0.28 21.99
C GLU A 185 6.43 0.36 23.49
N ASP A 186 7.29 -0.31 24.26
CA ASP A 186 7.10 -0.54 25.70
C ASP A 186 6.85 0.73 26.54
N ASP A 187 7.41 1.86 26.14
CA ASP A 187 7.30 3.14 26.87
C ASP A 187 6.24 4.10 26.29
N GLN A 188 5.44 3.67 25.30
CA GLN A 188 4.47 4.55 24.63
C GLN A 188 3.03 4.11 24.87
N GLU A 189 2.11 5.09 24.95
CA GLU A 189 0.67 4.82 25.11
C GLU A 189 0.14 4.01 23.91
N TYR A 190 0.49 4.40 22.70
CA TYR A 190 0.35 3.61 21.47
C TYR A 190 1.24 4.18 20.36
N PHE A 191 1.59 3.33 19.40
CA PHE A 191 2.53 3.62 18.33
C PHE A 191 1.83 3.70 16.97
N GLY A 192 0.84 2.84 16.75
CA GLY A 192 0.03 2.86 15.56
C GLY A 192 -1.19 1.96 15.68
N VAL A 193 -2.01 1.99 14.64
CA VAL A 193 -3.23 1.18 14.52
C VAL A 193 -3.29 0.58 13.12
N THR A 194 -3.70 -0.68 13.05
CA THR A 194 -3.99 -1.39 11.79
C THR A 194 -5.45 -1.82 11.80
N TYR A 195 -6.19 -1.42 10.78
CA TYR A 195 -7.57 -1.82 10.56
C TYR A 195 -7.61 -2.93 9.52
N PHE A 196 -7.97 -4.13 9.92
CA PHE A 196 -8.24 -5.22 8.99
C PHE A 196 -9.69 -5.17 8.51
N ARG A 197 -9.91 -5.47 7.24
CA ARG A 197 -11.23 -5.48 6.59
C ARG A 197 -11.44 -6.78 5.85
N THR A 198 -12.65 -7.33 5.91
CA THR A 198 -12.98 -8.50 5.09
C THR A 198 -12.81 -8.18 3.61
N VAL A 199 -12.56 -9.20 2.80
CA VAL A 199 -12.47 -9.02 1.34
C VAL A 199 -13.78 -8.47 0.77
N GLU A 200 -14.93 -8.87 1.32
CA GLU A 200 -16.25 -8.34 0.96
C GLU A 200 -16.34 -6.84 1.24
N GLU A 201 -15.91 -6.38 2.43
CA GLU A 201 -15.93 -4.97 2.81
C GLU A 201 -15.05 -4.14 1.88
N LEU A 202 -13.84 -4.59 1.55
CA LEU A 202 -12.96 -3.93 0.61
C LEU A 202 -13.59 -3.83 -0.78
N PHE A 203 -14.12 -4.95 -1.29
CA PHE A 203 -14.76 -5.01 -2.60
C PHE A 203 -15.99 -4.09 -2.68
N THR A 204 -16.86 -4.15 -1.68
CA THR A 204 -18.10 -3.36 -1.62
C THR A 204 -17.80 -1.87 -1.57
N ASN A 205 -16.84 -1.43 -0.73
CA ASN A 205 -16.43 -0.03 -0.70
C ASN A 205 -15.93 0.47 -2.06
N VAL A 206 -15.15 -0.33 -2.78
CA VAL A 206 -14.69 0.01 -4.14
C VAL A 206 -15.89 0.19 -5.09
N VAL A 207 -16.81 -0.77 -5.11
CA VAL A 207 -17.95 -0.77 -6.05
C VAL A 207 -18.95 0.34 -5.72
N ASP A 208 -19.30 0.52 -4.46
CA ASP A 208 -20.30 1.52 -4.01
C ASP A 208 -19.81 2.96 -4.24
N ASN A 209 -18.49 3.16 -4.29
CA ASN A 209 -17.90 4.45 -4.62
C ASN A 209 -17.65 4.65 -6.14
N GLY A 210 -18.35 3.93 -7.01
CA GLY A 210 -18.41 4.19 -8.45
C GLY A 210 -17.24 3.62 -9.25
N PHE A 211 -16.62 2.56 -8.74
CA PHE A 211 -15.59 1.83 -9.47
C PHE A 211 -16.11 0.50 -10.02
N THR A 212 -15.52 0.04 -11.11
CA THR A 212 -15.72 -1.31 -11.64
C THR A 212 -14.44 -2.11 -11.40
N VAL A 213 -14.50 -3.11 -10.53
CA VAL A 213 -13.40 -4.04 -10.28
C VAL A 213 -13.11 -4.85 -11.54
N LYS A 214 -11.85 -4.86 -11.96
CA LYS A 214 -11.38 -5.62 -13.13
C LYS A 214 -10.57 -6.85 -12.72
N VAL A 215 -9.79 -6.72 -11.65
CA VAL A 215 -8.95 -7.78 -11.11
C VAL A 215 -9.01 -7.73 -9.60
N LEU A 216 -9.10 -8.89 -8.97
CA LEU A 216 -8.88 -9.10 -7.55
C LEU A 216 -7.93 -10.30 -7.41
N LEU A 217 -6.81 -10.11 -6.72
CA LEU A 217 -5.80 -11.12 -6.51
C LEU A 217 -5.49 -11.27 -5.03
N GLU A 218 -5.12 -12.48 -4.64
CA GLU A 218 -4.45 -12.82 -3.39
C GLU A 218 -3.08 -13.40 -3.75
N PRO A 219 -2.05 -12.54 -3.93
CA PRO A 219 -0.75 -12.97 -4.44
C PRO A 219 -0.08 -13.97 -3.50
N LYS A 220 0.42 -15.07 -4.06
CA LYS A 220 1.24 -16.03 -3.34
C LYS A 220 2.71 -15.62 -3.39
N PRO A 221 3.50 -15.93 -2.35
CA PRO A 221 4.94 -15.86 -2.41
C PRO A 221 5.49 -16.73 -3.54
N LEU A 222 6.59 -16.29 -4.12
CA LEU A 222 7.33 -17.04 -5.10
C LEU A 222 7.97 -18.29 -4.48
N GLU A 223 8.11 -19.34 -5.27
CA GLU A 223 8.94 -20.48 -4.91
C GLU A 223 10.39 -20.03 -4.65
N PHE A 224 11.10 -20.72 -3.78
CA PHE A 224 12.42 -20.30 -3.31
C PHE A 224 13.43 -20.04 -4.44
N ASP A 225 13.42 -20.86 -5.48
CA ASP A 225 14.27 -20.70 -6.66
C ASP A 225 13.91 -19.50 -7.55
N LYS A 226 12.72 -18.93 -7.35
CA LYS A 226 12.19 -17.77 -8.10
C LYS A 226 12.16 -16.48 -7.29
N GLU A 227 12.61 -16.47 -6.04
CA GLU A 227 12.61 -15.28 -5.17
C GLU A 227 13.33 -14.08 -5.78
N HIS A 228 14.34 -14.32 -6.57
CA HIS A 228 15.07 -13.29 -7.30
C HIS A 228 14.17 -12.48 -8.26
N LEU A 229 12.98 -12.97 -8.61
CA LEU A 229 11.98 -12.29 -9.42
C LEU A 229 11.08 -11.35 -8.60
N SER A 230 11.08 -11.45 -7.26
CA SER A 230 10.33 -10.54 -6.42
C SER A 230 10.94 -9.14 -6.42
N PRO A 231 10.14 -8.07 -6.41
CA PRO A 231 10.62 -6.70 -6.16
C PRO A 231 11.20 -6.52 -4.74
N TYR A 232 10.81 -7.35 -3.78
CA TYR A 232 11.35 -7.32 -2.42
C TYR A 232 12.64 -8.13 -2.36
N LYS A 233 13.78 -7.45 -2.22
CA LYS A 233 15.12 -8.05 -2.26
C LYS A 233 15.72 -8.31 -0.88
N GLY A 234 15.20 -7.60 0.14
CA GLY A 234 15.68 -7.72 1.52
C GLY A 234 15.07 -8.90 2.27
N ASN A 235 15.51 -9.07 3.51
CA ASN A 235 15.14 -10.22 4.34
C ASN A 235 13.96 -9.94 5.29
N TYR A 236 13.45 -8.72 5.36
CA TYR A 236 12.38 -8.33 6.29
C TYR A 236 11.19 -9.30 6.28
N TRP A 237 10.77 -9.76 5.10
CA TRP A 237 9.61 -10.62 4.93
C TRP A 237 9.90 -12.13 4.96
N THR A 238 11.18 -12.51 4.98
CA THR A 238 11.55 -13.93 4.91
C THR A 238 11.22 -14.71 6.17
N GLU A 239 11.22 -14.06 7.34
CA GLU A 239 10.81 -14.67 8.62
C GLU A 239 9.33 -15.04 8.66
N PHE A 240 8.48 -14.39 7.85
CA PHE A 240 7.05 -14.67 7.77
C PHE A 240 6.69 -15.69 6.68
N ARG A 241 7.68 -16.27 5.99
CA ARG A 241 7.48 -17.10 4.80
C ARG A 241 6.51 -18.25 5.00
N ASP A 242 6.59 -18.98 6.10
CA ASP A 242 5.72 -20.15 6.33
C ASP A 242 4.25 -19.72 6.42
N ARG A 243 3.99 -18.62 7.13
CA ARG A 243 2.67 -18.00 7.17
C ARG A 243 2.24 -17.54 5.77
N LEU A 244 3.10 -16.82 5.04
CA LEU A 244 2.79 -16.28 3.71
C LEU A 244 2.52 -17.39 2.68
N ASN A 245 3.18 -18.53 2.78
CA ASN A 245 2.95 -19.69 1.93
C ASN A 245 1.61 -20.39 2.22
N SER A 246 1.10 -20.27 3.45
CA SER A 246 -0.05 -21.02 3.93
C SER A 246 -1.36 -20.25 3.82
N VAL A 247 -1.31 -18.91 4.03
CA VAL A 247 -2.50 -18.04 3.98
C VAL A 247 -2.18 -16.77 3.22
N PRO A 248 -3.16 -16.15 2.52
CA PRO A 248 -2.92 -14.90 1.81
C PRO A 248 -2.55 -13.78 2.77
N PHE A 249 -1.56 -13.00 2.39
CA PHE A 249 -1.08 -11.84 3.14
C PHE A 249 -1.67 -10.53 2.61
N ALA A 250 -1.91 -10.43 1.32
CA ALA A 250 -2.38 -9.22 0.67
C ALA A 250 -3.61 -9.50 -0.20
N VAL A 251 -4.44 -8.47 -0.33
CA VAL A 251 -5.48 -8.34 -1.36
C VAL A 251 -5.05 -7.25 -2.31
N VAL A 252 -4.99 -7.56 -3.60
CA VAL A 252 -4.69 -6.58 -4.66
C VAL A 252 -5.92 -6.39 -5.52
N ILE A 253 -6.34 -5.15 -5.71
CA ILE A 253 -7.51 -4.79 -6.51
C ILE A 253 -7.09 -3.82 -7.61
N LYS A 254 -7.43 -4.16 -8.88
CA LYS A 254 -7.46 -3.19 -9.97
C LYS A 254 -8.90 -2.85 -10.28
N ALA A 255 -9.23 -1.55 -10.31
CA ALA A 255 -10.55 -1.05 -10.65
C ALA A 255 -10.47 0.16 -11.59
N LEU A 256 -11.56 0.45 -12.28
CA LEU A 256 -11.68 1.62 -13.15
C LEU A 256 -12.84 2.48 -12.69
N LYS A 257 -12.65 3.81 -12.66
CA LYS A 257 -13.72 4.76 -12.44
C LYS A 257 -14.74 4.69 -13.57
N GLN A 258 -16.03 4.60 -13.24
CA GLN A 258 -17.17 4.55 -14.16
C GLN A 258 -17.38 5.85 -14.95
#